data_41f09ea1a805c7db54f7b84be176f267
#
_entry.id   41f09ea1a805c7db54f7b84be176f267
#
_cell.length_a   1.000
_cell.length_b   1.000
_cell.length_c   1.000
_cell.angle_alpha   90.00
_cell.angle_beta   90.00
_cell.angle_gamma   90.00
#
_symmetry.space_group_name_H-M   'P 1'
#
loop_
_entity.id
_entity.type
_entity.pdbx_description
1 polymer ?
#
loop_
_entity_poly.entity_id
_entity_poly.type
_entity_poly.pdbx_seq_one_letter_code
_entity_poly.pdbx_strand_id
1 'polypeptide(L)'
;ELDVIDLIADDLEDLLAQIDGMEIEGRILETSGAEINRIEQNFAEIFFSFILRPEVMLILTLIAIYGIIGEVTNPGAIVPGVAGVISLILLLYGVAAMPINIAGFLLIGLAIILFVAEAFTPTFGILLTGGAVSFFLGALMLFQDLPEEMQISWYWLVPATILTVIFFAIIMTAGIKAQFGKHHAGLESLPGKHAQVIDTIEPGNPGRVLFSGEYWKAESDDIIEAGKNCEIKEFKGLTVVVKPITIKQENQNG
;
A
#
# COMPACT_ATOMS: atom_id res chain seq x y z
N GLU A 1 16.34 -21.61 -48.27
CA GLU A 1 16.43 -20.12 -48.18
C GLU A 1 15.01 -19.64 -48.03
N LEU A 2 14.72 -18.98 -46.87
CA LEU A 2 13.47 -18.28 -46.68
C LEU A 2 13.63 -16.92 -47.36
N ASP A 3 13.00 -16.74 -48.53
CA ASP A 3 12.91 -15.45 -49.22
C ASP A 3 12.02 -14.51 -48.39
N VAL A 4 12.60 -13.95 -47.31
CA VAL A 4 11.88 -13.10 -46.37
C VAL A 4 12.17 -11.61 -46.65
N ILE A 5 13.21 -11.31 -47.45
CA ILE A 5 13.65 -9.95 -47.76
C ILE A 5 13.84 -9.87 -49.29
N ASP A 6 13.10 -8.96 -49.94
CA ASP A 6 13.19 -8.75 -51.39
C ASP A 6 14.38 -7.84 -51.75
N LEU A 7 14.69 -6.86 -50.92
CA LEU A 7 15.80 -5.93 -51.17
C LEU A 7 16.31 -5.30 -49.85
N ILE A 8 17.53 -4.80 -49.91
CA ILE A 8 18.17 -4.04 -48.80
C ILE A 8 18.52 -2.66 -49.34
N ALA A 9 18.17 -1.61 -48.56
CA ALA A 9 18.45 -0.23 -48.90
C ALA A 9 19.21 0.44 -47.74
N ASP A 10 20.12 1.37 -48.04
CA ASP A 10 20.88 2.09 -47.04
C ASP A 10 20.06 3.19 -46.35
N ASP A 11 19.14 3.80 -47.09
CA ASP A 11 18.22 4.82 -46.59
C ASP A 11 16.89 4.82 -47.36
N LEU A 12 15.97 5.75 -47.02
CA LEU A 12 14.66 5.83 -47.61
C LEU A 12 14.70 6.27 -49.06
N GLU A 13 15.65 7.14 -49.44
CA GLU A 13 15.82 7.61 -50.83
C GLU A 13 16.33 6.50 -51.73
N ASP A 14 17.30 5.71 -51.23
CA ASP A 14 17.80 4.53 -51.91
C ASP A 14 16.70 3.47 -52.06
N LEU A 15 15.89 3.24 -51.01
CA LEU A 15 14.72 2.36 -51.07
C LEU A 15 13.78 2.76 -52.17
N LEU A 16 13.37 4.05 -52.20
CA LEU A 16 12.45 4.57 -53.23
C LEU A 16 13.01 4.45 -54.61
N ALA A 17 14.33 4.63 -54.79
CA ALA A 17 14.99 4.46 -56.09
C ALA A 17 15.05 2.99 -56.53
N GLN A 18 15.23 2.07 -55.63
CA GLN A 18 15.31 0.64 -55.95
C GLN A 18 13.93 0.03 -56.30
N ILE A 19 12.88 0.47 -55.62
CA ILE A 19 11.52 -0.03 -55.87
C ILE A 19 10.79 0.69 -57.01
N ASP A 20 11.38 1.75 -57.59
CA ASP A 20 10.79 2.46 -58.71
C ASP A 20 10.67 1.57 -59.93
N GLY A 21 9.49 1.49 -60.53
CA GLY A 21 9.21 0.60 -61.64
C GLY A 21 8.98 -0.89 -61.29
N MET A 22 9.09 -1.29 -60.00
CA MET A 22 8.77 -2.65 -59.58
C MET A 22 7.26 -2.91 -59.68
N GLU A 23 6.91 -4.08 -60.20
CA GLU A 23 5.53 -4.55 -60.25
C GLU A 23 5.20 -5.38 -59.02
N ILE A 24 4.26 -4.90 -58.17
CA ILE A 24 3.75 -5.59 -57.01
C ILE A 24 2.25 -5.76 -57.12
N GLU A 25 1.79 -6.99 -57.12
CA GLU A 25 0.36 -7.36 -57.23
C GLU A 25 -0.32 -6.74 -58.51
N GLY A 26 0.42 -6.64 -59.60
CA GLY A 26 -0.10 -6.11 -60.85
C GLY A 26 -0.16 -4.55 -60.89
N ARG A 27 0.51 -3.89 -59.97
CA ARG A 27 0.69 -2.43 -59.94
C ARG A 27 2.16 -2.07 -60.05
N ILE A 28 2.49 -1.17 -60.96
CA ILE A 28 3.85 -0.63 -61.10
C ILE A 28 3.97 0.51 -60.09
N LEU A 29 4.99 0.43 -59.26
CA LEU A 29 5.31 1.49 -58.28
C LEU A 29 6.03 2.61 -59.00
N GLU A 30 5.49 3.82 -58.90
CA GLU A 30 6.13 5.05 -59.37
C GLU A 30 6.58 5.88 -58.18
N THR A 31 7.81 5.61 -57.73
CA THR A 31 8.38 6.22 -56.50
C THR A 31 9.47 7.25 -56.80
N SER A 32 9.92 7.32 -58.04
CA SER A 32 10.91 8.33 -58.47
C SER A 32 10.33 9.73 -58.34
N GLY A 33 10.89 10.54 -57.45
CA GLY A 33 10.43 11.89 -57.15
C GLY A 33 9.21 11.98 -56.25
N ALA A 34 8.83 10.88 -55.57
CA ALA A 34 7.75 10.93 -54.60
C ALA A 34 8.07 11.86 -53.42
N GLU A 35 7.11 12.69 -53.05
CA GLU A 35 7.26 13.62 -51.91
C GLU A 35 7.12 12.83 -50.62
N ILE A 36 8.19 12.82 -49.80
CA ILE A 36 8.21 12.15 -48.51
C ILE A 36 7.54 13.05 -47.47
N ASN A 37 6.32 12.72 -47.13
CA ASN A 37 5.59 13.41 -46.06
C ASN A 37 5.83 12.72 -44.71
N ARG A 38 6.66 13.31 -43.84
CA ARG A 38 6.91 12.81 -42.48
C ARG A 38 5.76 13.28 -41.56
N ILE A 39 4.95 12.32 -41.15
CA ILE A 39 3.92 12.56 -40.14
C ILE A 39 4.59 12.49 -38.75
N GLU A 40 4.75 13.65 -38.12
CA GLU A 40 5.24 13.73 -36.77
C GLU A 40 4.15 13.31 -35.76
N GLN A 41 4.53 12.52 -34.77
CA GLN A 41 3.60 12.17 -33.71
C GLN A 41 3.22 13.41 -32.90
N ASN A 42 1.95 13.58 -32.62
CA ASN A 42 1.51 14.63 -31.73
C ASN A 42 1.79 14.26 -30.24
N PHE A 43 1.70 15.26 -29.34
CA PHE A 43 1.98 15.03 -27.92
C PHE A 43 1.12 13.92 -27.30
N ALA A 44 -0.16 13.81 -27.68
CA ALA A 44 -1.05 12.76 -27.16
C ALA A 44 -0.58 11.36 -27.63
N GLU A 45 -0.16 11.21 -28.88
CA GLU A 45 0.35 9.94 -29.40
C GLU A 45 1.64 9.52 -28.69
N ILE A 46 2.56 10.47 -28.45
CA ILE A 46 3.79 10.20 -27.69
C ILE A 46 3.46 9.77 -26.26
N PHE A 47 2.53 10.51 -25.60
CA PHE A 47 2.11 10.23 -24.24
C PHE A 47 1.47 8.83 -24.12
N PHE A 48 0.52 8.50 -24.98
CA PHE A 48 -0.12 7.17 -24.95
C PHE A 48 0.83 6.05 -25.34
N SER A 49 1.72 6.25 -26.30
CA SER A 49 2.76 5.28 -26.65
C SER A 49 3.71 5.00 -25.47
N PHE A 50 4.00 6.03 -24.66
CA PHE A 50 4.80 5.87 -23.44
C PHE A 50 4.05 5.03 -22.39
N ILE A 51 2.76 5.32 -22.16
CA ILE A 51 1.92 4.59 -21.20
C ILE A 51 1.77 3.12 -21.57
N LEU A 52 1.68 2.82 -22.87
CA LEU A 52 1.53 1.45 -23.37
C LEU A 52 2.79 0.59 -23.28
N ARG A 53 3.93 1.13 -22.82
CA ARG A 53 5.11 0.29 -22.55
C ARG A 53 4.85 -0.65 -21.38
N PRO A 54 5.18 -1.95 -21.50
CA PRO A 54 4.94 -2.93 -20.45
C PRO A 54 5.53 -2.54 -19.09
N GLU A 55 6.72 -1.94 -19.07
CA GLU A 55 7.36 -1.48 -17.84
C GLU A 55 6.57 -0.34 -17.19
N VAL A 56 6.04 0.58 -17.98
CA VAL A 56 5.21 1.69 -17.48
C VAL A 56 3.89 1.16 -16.96
N MET A 57 3.26 0.21 -17.66
CA MET A 57 2.04 -0.45 -17.19
C MET A 57 2.26 -1.22 -15.89
N LEU A 58 3.42 -1.87 -15.72
CA LEU A 58 3.78 -2.50 -14.46
C LEU A 58 3.91 -1.46 -13.33
N ILE A 59 4.59 -0.36 -13.57
CA ILE A 59 4.73 0.75 -12.61
C ILE A 59 3.36 1.34 -12.26
N LEU A 60 2.50 1.58 -13.24
CA LEU A 60 1.13 2.05 -13.01
C LEU A 60 0.33 1.05 -12.17
N THR A 61 0.50 -0.26 -12.41
CA THR A 61 -0.10 -1.31 -11.58
C THR A 61 0.34 -1.20 -10.13
N LEU A 62 1.64 -1.03 -9.88
CA LEU A 62 2.17 -0.86 -8.51
C LEU A 62 1.63 0.40 -7.84
N ILE A 63 1.63 1.55 -8.55
CA ILE A 63 1.10 2.80 -8.01
C ILE A 63 -0.40 2.68 -7.73
N ALA A 64 -1.17 2.03 -8.61
CA ALA A 64 -2.58 1.79 -8.40
C ALA A 64 -2.83 0.95 -7.13
N ILE A 65 -2.13 -0.18 -6.98
CA ILE A 65 -2.25 -1.08 -5.83
C ILE A 65 -1.84 -0.35 -4.55
N TYR A 66 -0.63 0.21 -4.52
CA TYR A 66 -0.08 0.82 -3.30
C TYR A 66 -0.80 2.10 -2.91
N GLY A 67 -1.19 2.91 -3.90
CA GLY A 67 -1.92 4.16 -3.66
C GLY A 67 -3.31 3.91 -3.08
N ILE A 68 -4.07 2.99 -3.67
CA ILE A 68 -5.41 2.67 -3.20
C ILE A 68 -5.37 2.00 -1.83
N ILE A 69 -4.47 1.01 -1.63
CA ILE A 69 -4.33 0.33 -0.33
C ILE A 69 -3.81 1.29 0.73
N GLY A 70 -2.86 2.17 0.37
CA GLY A 70 -2.34 3.20 1.28
C GLY A 70 -3.43 4.13 1.79
N GLU A 71 -4.36 4.56 0.94
CA GLU A 71 -5.52 5.38 1.31
C GLU A 71 -6.49 4.61 2.21
N VAL A 72 -6.81 3.36 1.85
CA VAL A 72 -7.74 2.52 2.64
C VAL A 72 -7.19 2.21 4.03
N THR A 73 -5.88 2.01 4.15
CA THR A 73 -5.23 1.71 5.45
C THR A 73 -4.95 2.96 6.28
N ASN A 74 -4.81 4.13 5.66
CA ASN A 74 -4.58 5.41 6.33
C ASN A 74 -5.51 6.49 5.77
N PRO A 75 -6.80 6.52 6.18
CA PRO A 75 -7.75 7.48 5.69
C PRO A 75 -7.27 8.92 5.91
N GLY A 76 -7.21 9.71 4.82
CA GLY A 76 -6.68 11.07 4.82
C GLY A 76 -5.34 11.24 4.11
N ALA A 77 -4.72 10.17 3.65
CA ALA A 77 -3.53 10.23 2.79
C ALA A 77 -3.94 10.48 1.32
N ILE A 78 -4.65 11.56 1.05
CA ILE A 78 -5.32 11.87 -0.23
C ILE A 78 -4.39 11.70 -1.45
N VAL A 79 -3.12 12.11 -1.35
CA VAL A 79 -2.17 12.09 -2.48
C VAL A 79 -1.92 10.68 -3.04
N PRO A 80 -1.60 9.65 -2.22
CA PRO A 80 -1.44 8.28 -2.71
C PRO A 80 -2.72 7.73 -3.34
N GLY A 81 -3.89 7.98 -2.73
CA GLY A 81 -5.18 7.51 -3.23
C GLY A 81 -5.50 8.09 -4.61
N VAL A 82 -5.35 9.40 -4.79
CA VAL A 82 -5.56 10.07 -6.08
C VAL A 82 -4.60 9.54 -7.14
N ALA A 83 -3.30 9.42 -6.81
CA ALA A 83 -2.31 8.85 -7.73
C ALA A 83 -2.66 7.41 -8.10
N GLY A 84 -3.12 6.60 -7.14
CA GLY A 84 -3.59 5.24 -7.35
C GLY A 84 -4.77 5.14 -8.30
N VAL A 85 -5.79 5.99 -8.14
CA VAL A 85 -6.97 6.02 -9.02
C VAL A 85 -6.60 6.47 -10.43
N ILE A 86 -5.78 7.52 -10.58
CA ILE A 86 -5.31 7.96 -11.90
C ILE A 86 -4.54 6.85 -12.60
N SER A 87 -3.61 6.19 -11.87
CA SER A 87 -2.83 5.07 -12.43
C SER A 87 -3.73 3.90 -12.83
N LEU A 88 -4.77 3.61 -12.06
CA LEU A 88 -5.75 2.56 -12.40
C LEU A 88 -6.50 2.90 -13.70
N ILE A 89 -6.93 4.14 -13.89
CA ILE A 89 -7.62 4.58 -15.12
C ILE A 89 -6.69 4.44 -16.33
N LEU A 90 -5.44 4.87 -16.21
CA LEU A 90 -4.44 4.75 -17.27
C LEU A 90 -4.11 3.28 -17.57
N LEU A 91 -4.02 2.45 -16.54
CA LEU A 91 -3.83 1.01 -16.68
C LEU A 91 -4.99 0.35 -17.45
N LEU A 92 -6.24 0.67 -17.08
CA LEU A 92 -7.42 0.15 -17.76
C LEU A 92 -7.48 0.58 -19.22
N TYR A 93 -7.06 1.80 -19.53
CA TYR A 93 -6.91 2.27 -20.91
C TYR A 93 -5.87 1.41 -21.66
N GLY A 94 -4.69 1.17 -21.07
CA GLY A 94 -3.65 0.34 -21.66
C GLY A 94 -4.11 -1.09 -21.90
N VAL A 95 -4.80 -1.69 -20.93
CA VAL A 95 -5.41 -3.03 -21.04
C VAL A 95 -6.42 -3.11 -22.19
N ALA A 96 -7.21 -2.05 -22.40
CA ALA A 96 -8.18 -2.02 -23.49
C ALA A 96 -7.54 -1.78 -24.88
N ALA A 97 -6.36 -1.16 -24.93
CA ALA A 97 -5.66 -0.84 -26.15
C ALA A 97 -4.70 -1.94 -26.65
N MET A 98 -4.34 -2.90 -25.79
CA MET A 98 -3.38 -3.96 -26.12
C MET A 98 -4.01 -5.36 -26.05
N PRO A 99 -3.57 -6.32 -26.89
CA PRO A 99 -3.98 -7.71 -26.78
C PRO A 99 -3.26 -8.36 -25.58
N ILE A 100 -3.81 -8.18 -24.39
CA ILE A 100 -3.28 -8.77 -23.16
C ILE A 100 -3.82 -10.17 -22.90
N ASN A 101 -3.05 -10.96 -22.16
CA ASN A 101 -3.50 -12.26 -21.69
C ASN A 101 -4.47 -12.11 -20.51
N ILE A 102 -5.73 -12.53 -20.72
CA ILE A 102 -6.78 -12.44 -19.68
C ILE A 102 -6.42 -13.24 -18.42
N ALA A 103 -5.76 -14.41 -18.56
CA ALA A 103 -5.36 -15.20 -17.40
C ALA A 103 -4.32 -14.47 -16.55
N GLY A 104 -3.36 -13.76 -17.18
CA GLY A 104 -2.40 -12.91 -16.48
C GLY A 104 -3.09 -11.78 -15.71
N PHE A 105 -4.08 -11.13 -16.35
CA PHE A 105 -4.87 -10.07 -15.69
C PHE A 105 -5.65 -10.61 -14.48
N LEU A 106 -6.29 -11.77 -14.61
CA LEU A 106 -7.01 -12.39 -13.48
C LEU A 106 -6.09 -12.82 -12.35
N LEU A 107 -4.87 -13.29 -12.65
CA LEU A 107 -3.86 -13.62 -11.63
C LEU A 107 -3.40 -12.39 -10.85
N ILE A 108 -3.22 -11.24 -11.50
CA ILE A 108 -2.94 -9.97 -10.80
C ILE A 108 -4.11 -9.58 -9.90
N GLY A 109 -5.35 -9.71 -10.40
CA GLY A 109 -6.55 -9.48 -9.58
C GLY A 109 -6.61 -10.39 -8.36
N LEU A 110 -6.31 -11.68 -8.53
CA LEU A 110 -6.21 -12.65 -7.43
C LEU A 110 -5.12 -12.26 -6.44
N ALA A 111 -3.94 -11.82 -6.91
CA ALA A 111 -2.87 -11.36 -6.04
C ALA A 111 -3.31 -10.20 -5.14
N ILE A 112 -4.03 -9.21 -5.70
CA ILE A 112 -4.58 -8.08 -4.93
C ILE A 112 -5.53 -8.58 -3.85
N ILE A 113 -6.44 -9.50 -4.19
CA ILE A 113 -7.38 -10.10 -3.23
C ILE A 113 -6.63 -10.81 -2.09
N LEU A 114 -5.61 -11.60 -2.42
CA LEU A 114 -4.81 -12.32 -1.42
C LEU A 114 -4.03 -11.37 -0.51
N PHE A 115 -3.44 -10.31 -1.06
CA PHE A 115 -2.73 -9.30 -0.28
C PHE A 115 -3.67 -8.54 0.66
N VAL A 116 -4.85 -8.14 0.17
CA VAL A 116 -5.87 -7.48 0.99
C VAL A 116 -6.37 -8.43 2.08
N ALA A 117 -6.65 -9.69 1.74
CA ALA A 117 -7.10 -10.70 2.70
C ALA A 117 -6.08 -10.94 3.82
N GLU A 118 -4.77 -10.99 3.50
CA GLU A 118 -3.71 -11.11 4.51
C GLU A 118 -3.69 -9.92 5.48
N ALA A 119 -3.95 -8.69 4.99
CA ALA A 119 -3.99 -7.51 5.86
C ALA A 119 -5.12 -7.55 6.90
N PHE A 120 -6.27 -8.19 6.57
CA PHE A 120 -7.41 -8.33 7.46
C PHE A 120 -7.44 -9.63 8.25
N THR A 121 -6.81 -10.68 7.72
CA THR A 121 -6.80 -12.02 8.34
C THR A 121 -5.37 -12.54 8.36
N PRO A 122 -4.56 -12.20 9.38
CA PRO A 122 -3.16 -12.56 9.41
C PRO A 122 -3.00 -14.09 9.43
N THR A 123 -2.56 -14.63 8.30
CA THR A 123 -2.32 -16.06 8.09
C THR A 123 -0.83 -16.43 8.15
N PHE A 124 -0.04 -15.62 8.85
CA PHE A 124 1.42 -15.77 9.00
C PHE A 124 2.16 -15.80 7.65
N GLY A 125 1.65 -15.06 6.65
CA GLY A 125 2.30 -14.89 5.35
C GLY A 125 1.92 -15.95 4.30
N ILE A 126 0.98 -16.84 4.57
CA ILE A 126 0.53 -17.83 3.57
C ILE A 126 -0.15 -17.13 2.39
N LEU A 127 -1.10 -16.22 2.66
CA LEU A 127 -1.77 -15.45 1.62
C LEU A 127 -0.82 -14.44 0.95
N LEU A 128 0.12 -13.87 1.71
CA LEU A 128 1.18 -13.01 1.16
C LEU A 128 2.03 -13.77 0.13
N THR A 129 2.45 -14.99 0.45
CA THR A 129 3.24 -15.84 -0.46
C THR A 129 2.42 -16.23 -1.69
N GLY A 130 1.17 -16.65 -1.51
CA GLY A 130 0.26 -16.95 -2.60
C GLY A 130 0.01 -15.74 -3.51
N GLY A 131 -0.17 -14.55 -2.90
CA GLY A 131 -0.29 -13.28 -3.61
C GLY A 131 0.95 -12.92 -4.41
N ALA A 132 2.15 -13.11 -3.84
CA ALA A 132 3.41 -12.86 -4.52
C ALA A 132 3.60 -13.76 -5.75
N VAL A 133 3.33 -15.06 -5.61
CA VAL A 133 3.38 -16.01 -6.72
C VAL A 133 2.36 -15.65 -7.79
N SER A 134 1.13 -15.33 -7.39
CA SER A 134 0.05 -14.94 -8.31
C SER A 134 0.38 -13.64 -9.05
N PHE A 135 0.95 -12.64 -8.35
CA PHE A 135 1.39 -11.39 -8.96
C PHE A 135 2.51 -11.61 -9.98
N PHE A 136 3.52 -12.38 -9.60
CA PHE A 136 4.66 -12.69 -10.47
C PHE A 136 4.22 -13.41 -11.74
N LEU A 137 3.46 -14.49 -11.60
CA LEU A 137 2.95 -15.25 -12.74
C LEU A 137 1.98 -14.40 -13.58
N GLY A 138 1.13 -13.62 -12.93
CA GLY A 138 0.20 -12.73 -13.59
C GLY A 138 0.89 -11.67 -14.43
N ALA A 139 1.90 -11.02 -13.90
CA ALA A 139 2.66 -10.00 -14.61
C ALA A 139 3.49 -10.60 -15.77
N LEU A 140 4.03 -11.82 -15.60
CA LEU A 140 4.73 -12.53 -16.65
C LEU A 140 3.78 -12.95 -17.80
N MET A 141 2.60 -13.46 -17.45
CA MET A 141 1.62 -13.91 -18.44
C MET A 141 0.90 -12.76 -19.13
N LEU A 142 0.76 -11.61 -18.46
CA LEU A 142 -0.04 -10.48 -18.97
C LEU A 142 0.41 -10.03 -20.37
N PHE A 143 1.72 -10.03 -20.61
CA PHE A 143 2.35 -9.55 -21.85
C PHE A 143 2.96 -10.66 -22.71
N GLN A 144 2.71 -11.94 -22.38
CA GLN A 144 3.36 -13.05 -23.07
C GLN A 144 2.93 -13.19 -24.56
N ASP A 145 1.74 -12.70 -24.89
CA ASP A 145 1.19 -12.80 -26.26
C ASP A 145 1.65 -11.63 -27.17
N LEU A 146 2.47 -10.72 -26.63
CA LEU A 146 3.10 -9.63 -27.36
C LEU A 146 4.43 -10.07 -28.00
N PRO A 147 4.90 -9.34 -29.05
CA PRO A 147 6.26 -9.53 -29.58
C PRO A 147 7.32 -9.46 -28.49
N GLU A 148 8.44 -10.16 -28.67
CA GLU A 148 9.51 -10.25 -27.64
C GLU A 148 10.00 -8.87 -27.17
N GLU A 149 10.03 -7.87 -28.07
CA GLU A 149 10.46 -6.49 -27.77
C GLU A 149 9.47 -5.75 -26.87
N MET A 150 8.23 -6.22 -26.81
CA MET A 150 7.14 -5.66 -25.97
C MET A 150 6.84 -6.54 -24.75
N GLN A 151 7.59 -7.60 -24.52
CA GLN A 151 7.44 -8.40 -23.31
C GLN A 151 8.16 -7.75 -22.14
N ILE A 152 7.65 -8.02 -20.93
CA ILE A 152 8.25 -7.44 -19.72
C ILE A 152 9.60 -8.09 -19.44
N SER A 153 10.63 -7.25 -19.26
CA SER A 153 11.95 -7.72 -18.90
C SER A 153 12.02 -8.19 -17.45
N TRP A 154 12.78 -9.25 -17.19
CA TRP A 154 13.10 -9.75 -15.84
C TRP A 154 13.69 -8.69 -14.92
N TYR A 155 14.42 -7.70 -15.48
CA TYR A 155 14.99 -6.57 -14.74
C TYR A 155 13.91 -5.69 -14.08
N TRP A 156 12.69 -5.67 -14.63
CA TRP A 156 11.56 -4.94 -14.05
C TRP A 156 10.67 -5.84 -13.21
N LEU A 157 10.41 -7.07 -13.67
CA LEU A 157 9.49 -8.00 -13.03
C LEU A 157 9.97 -8.44 -11.64
N VAL A 158 11.24 -8.85 -11.53
CA VAL A 158 11.78 -9.36 -10.25
C VAL A 158 11.82 -8.27 -9.18
N PRO A 159 12.40 -7.07 -9.41
CA PRO A 159 12.36 -6.01 -8.41
C PRO A 159 10.94 -5.56 -8.05
N ALA A 160 10.01 -5.48 -9.02
CA ALA A 160 8.62 -5.15 -8.77
C ALA A 160 7.95 -6.15 -7.83
N THR A 161 8.17 -7.45 -8.05
CA THR A 161 7.63 -8.51 -7.18
C THR A 161 8.22 -8.42 -5.77
N ILE A 162 9.54 -8.26 -5.64
CA ILE A 162 10.21 -8.11 -4.35
C ILE A 162 9.68 -6.87 -3.61
N LEU A 163 9.57 -5.73 -4.30
CA LEU A 163 9.03 -4.50 -3.72
C LEU A 163 7.59 -4.70 -3.23
N THR A 164 6.77 -5.43 -4.01
CA THR A 164 5.39 -5.77 -3.64
C THR A 164 5.35 -6.59 -2.35
N VAL A 165 6.16 -7.64 -2.26
CA VAL A 165 6.25 -8.48 -1.05
C VAL A 165 6.68 -7.65 0.16
N ILE A 166 7.71 -6.83 0.01
CA ILE A 166 8.21 -5.95 1.09
C ILE A 166 7.11 -4.98 1.54
N PHE A 167 6.43 -4.32 0.59
CA PHE A 167 5.35 -3.38 0.89
C PHE A 167 4.24 -4.04 1.73
N PHE A 168 3.74 -5.20 1.30
CA PHE A 168 2.69 -5.91 2.03
C PHE A 168 3.18 -6.50 3.35
N ALA A 169 4.44 -6.94 3.45
CA ALA A 169 5.04 -7.39 4.71
C ALA A 169 5.11 -6.25 5.74
N ILE A 170 5.41 -5.02 5.30
CA ILE A 170 5.40 -3.83 6.17
C ILE A 170 3.98 -3.53 6.65
N ILE A 171 2.99 -3.52 5.76
CA ILE A 171 1.58 -3.28 6.11
C ILE A 171 1.09 -4.34 7.10
N MET A 172 1.37 -5.62 6.84
CA MET A 172 1.02 -6.73 7.74
C MET A 172 1.63 -6.52 9.13
N THR A 173 2.93 -6.21 9.19
CA THR A 173 3.63 -5.99 10.47
C THR A 173 3.02 -4.81 11.23
N ALA A 174 2.71 -3.71 10.54
CA ALA A 174 2.05 -2.54 11.14
C ALA A 174 0.64 -2.88 11.64
N GLY A 175 -0.14 -3.66 10.86
CA GLY A 175 -1.47 -4.12 11.24
C GLY A 175 -1.44 -5.03 12.48
N ILE A 176 -0.54 -6.01 12.52
CA ILE A 176 -0.33 -6.89 13.67
C ILE A 176 0.05 -6.06 14.91
N LYS A 177 1.01 -5.14 14.78
CA LYS A 177 1.41 -4.26 15.88
C LYS A 177 0.26 -3.40 16.41
N ALA A 178 -0.62 -2.92 15.52
CA ALA A 178 -1.80 -2.15 15.93
C ALA A 178 -2.84 -3.04 16.65
N GLN A 179 -3.03 -4.29 16.25
CA GLN A 179 -3.95 -5.22 16.91
C GLN A 179 -3.43 -5.73 18.25
N PHE A 180 -2.12 -5.99 18.36
CA PHE A 180 -1.48 -6.46 19.60
C PHE A 180 -0.92 -5.32 20.46
N GLY A 181 -0.90 -4.10 19.94
CA GLY A 181 -0.63 -2.91 20.73
C GLY A 181 -1.69 -2.86 21.82
N LYS A 182 -1.31 -3.28 23.05
CA LYS A 182 -2.16 -3.12 24.21
C LYS A 182 -2.69 -1.70 24.19
N HIS A 183 -4.00 -1.53 24.27
CA HIS A 183 -4.62 -0.26 24.63
C HIS A 183 -4.17 0.07 26.06
N HIS A 184 -2.98 0.61 26.19
CA HIS A 184 -2.53 1.28 27.42
C HIS A 184 -3.20 2.66 27.45
N ALA A 185 -4.52 2.67 27.17
CA ALA A 185 -5.32 3.84 27.34
C ALA A 185 -5.50 4.07 28.84
N GLY A 186 -4.58 4.79 29.40
CA GLY A 186 -4.86 5.59 30.57
C GLY A 186 -4.70 4.92 31.95
N LEU A 187 -4.88 3.63 32.16
CA LEU A 187 -4.91 3.06 33.52
C LEU A 187 -3.51 2.72 34.09
N GLU A 188 -2.55 2.31 33.23
CA GLU A 188 -1.18 1.98 33.70
C GLU A 188 -0.29 3.21 33.95
N SER A 189 -0.68 4.40 33.48
CA SER A 189 0.05 5.66 33.70
C SER A 189 -0.46 6.45 34.93
N LEU A 190 -1.36 5.87 35.70
CA LEU A 190 -2.03 6.53 36.83
C LEU A 190 -1.44 6.22 38.22
N PRO A 191 -0.59 5.20 38.45
CA PRO A 191 0.13 5.08 39.73
C PRO A 191 0.93 6.34 40.01
N GLY A 192 0.81 6.88 41.23
CA GLY A 192 1.42 8.13 41.65
C GLY A 192 0.54 9.39 41.45
N LYS A 193 -0.62 9.27 40.74
CA LYS A 193 -1.57 10.40 40.64
C LYS A 193 -2.47 10.49 41.86
N HIS A 194 -2.96 11.71 42.13
CA HIS A 194 -3.80 12.02 43.27
C HIS A 194 -5.28 11.93 42.89
N ALA A 195 -6.08 11.36 43.80
CA ALA A 195 -7.53 11.31 43.73
C ALA A 195 -8.15 11.84 45.02
N GLN A 196 -9.37 12.33 44.97
CA GLN A 196 -10.10 12.81 46.14
C GLN A 196 -11.01 11.71 46.65
N VAL A 197 -10.93 11.39 47.95
CA VAL A 197 -11.83 10.42 48.59
C VAL A 197 -13.19 11.04 48.77
N ILE A 198 -14.22 10.36 48.26
CA ILE A 198 -15.61 10.80 48.37
C ILE A 198 -16.30 10.12 49.56
N ASP A 199 -16.13 8.80 49.69
CA ASP A 199 -16.62 8.03 50.84
C ASP A 199 -15.43 7.47 51.59
N THR A 200 -15.48 7.49 52.92
CA THR A 200 -14.42 6.95 53.80
C THR A 200 -14.07 5.51 53.37
N ILE A 201 -12.77 5.27 53.23
CA ILE A 201 -12.22 3.94 52.87
C ILE A 201 -11.65 3.33 54.12
N GLU A 202 -12.04 2.09 54.43
CA GLU A 202 -11.50 1.34 55.57
C GLU A 202 -10.97 -0.02 55.06
N PRO A 203 -10.01 -0.63 55.77
CA PRO A 203 -9.53 -1.92 55.41
C PRO A 203 -10.67 -2.97 55.36
N GLY A 204 -10.87 -3.56 54.17
CA GLY A 204 -11.98 -4.49 53.91
C GLY A 204 -13.34 -3.85 53.59
N ASN A 205 -13.48 -2.55 53.67
CA ASN A 205 -14.69 -1.80 53.32
C ASN A 205 -14.37 -0.76 52.23
N PRO A 206 -14.58 -1.05 50.95
CA PRO A 206 -14.22 -0.18 49.85
C PRO A 206 -15.08 1.09 49.81
N GLY A 207 -14.46 2.25 49.54
CA GLY A 207 -15.11 3.52 49.30
C GLY A 207 -15.10 3.95 47.84
N ARG A 208 -15.34 5.24 47.60
CA ARG A 208 -15.25 5.86 46.26
C ARG A 208 -14.26 7.01 46.25
N VAL A 209 -13.54 7.13 45.15
CA VAL A 209 -12.67 8.29 44.89
C VAL A 209 -13.08 8.97 43.60
N LEU A 210 -12.89 10.27 43.54
CA LEU A 210 -13.04 11.07 42.32
C LEU A 210 -11.66 11.28 41.70
N PHE A 211 -11.49 10.79 40.49
CA PHE A 211 -10.27 10.94 39.72
C PHE A 211 -10.59 11.32 38.27
N SER A 212 -10.01 12.38 37.75
CA SER A 212 -10.24 12.92 36.40
C SER A 212 -11.71 13.17 36.05
N GLY A 213 -12.55 13.50 37.03
CA GLY A 213 -13.97 13.74 36.84
C GLY A 213 -14.87 12.48 36.89
N GLU A 214 -14.30 11.32 37.14
CA GLU A 214 -15.01 10.04 37.23
C GLU A 214 -14.93 9.46 38.65
N TYR A 215 -15.99 8.75 39.05
CA TYR A 215 -16.03 8.05 40.34
C TYR A 215 -15.51 6.61 40.16
N TRP A 216 -14.50 6.28 40.97
CA TRP A 216 -13.90 4.95 40.98
C TRP A 216 -14.10 4.28 42.34
N LYS A 217 -14.34 2.97 42.33
CA LYS A 217 -14.32 2.16 43.54
C LYS A 217 -12.88 2.08 44.03
N ALA A 218 -12.64 2.33 45.30
CA ALA A 218 -11.30 2.40 45.89
C ALA A 218 -11.19 1.51 47.12
N GLU A 219 -10.06 0.85 47.23
CA GLU A 219 -9.67 0.04 48.39
C GLU A 219 -8.34 0.55 48.94
N SER A 220 -8.17 0.46 50.25
CA SER A 220 -6.92 0.84 50.95
C SER A 220 -6.69 -0.08 52.15
N ASP A 221 -5.42 -0.33 52.45
CA ASP A 221 -5.01 -1.00 53.68
C ASP A 221 -5.07 -0.07 54.89
N ASP A 222 -5.14 1.24 54.66
CA ASP A 222 -5.23 2.29 55.66
C ASP A 222 -6.61 2.98 55.65
N ILE A 223 -7.03 3.55 56.78
CA ILE A 223 -8.25 4.36 56.85
C ILE A 223 -7.99 5.72 56.20
N ILE A 224 -8.83 6.09 55.23
CA ILE A 224 -8.76 7.39 54.55
C ILE A 224 -10.15 8.03 54.62
N GLU A 225 -10.26 9.13 55.36
CA GLU A 225 -11.52 9.84 55.58
C GLU A 225 -12.01 10.53 54.29
N ALA A 226 -13.31 10.67 54.15
CA ALA A 226 -13.93 11.41 53.05
C ALA A 226 -13.43 12.87 53.02
N GLY A 227 -13.23 13.40 51.79
CA GLY A 227 -12.71 14.74 51.55
C GLY A 227 -11.19 14.83 51.50
N LYS A 228 -10.44 13.82 51.93
CA LYS A 228 -8.97 13.82 51.86
C LYS A 228 -8.48 13.39 50.49
N ASN A 229 -7.25 13.79 50.14
CA ASN A 229 -6.59 13.32 48.92
C ASN A 229 -5.78 12.04 49.21
N CYS A 230 -5.84 11.12 48.27
CA CYS A 230 -5.07 9.88 48.26
C CYS A 230 -4.23 9.74 47.00
N GLU A 231 -3.21 8.93 47.05
CA GLU A 231 -2.38 8.58 45.90
C GLU A 231 -2.77 7.20 45.38
N ILE A 232 -2.97 7.10 44.05
CA ILE A 232 -3.29 5.85 43.38
C ILE A 232 -2.03 5.00 43.31
N LYS A 233 -2.08 3.78 43.87
CA LYS A 233 -0.99 2.80 43.86
C LYS A 233 -1.04 1.87 42.68
N GLU A 234 -2.22 1.27 42.42
CA GLU A 234 -2.43 0.33 41.33
C GLU A 234 -3.91 0.22 40.97
N PHE A 235 -4.19 -0.35 39.81
CA PHE A 235 -5.55 -0.71 39.37
C PHE A 235 -5.75 -2.22 39.40
N LYS A 236 -6.82 -2.68 40.03
CA LYS A 236 -7.28 -4.06 40.02
C LYS A 236 -8.63 -4.15 39.32
N GLY A 237 -8.59 -4.27 37.98
CA GLY A 237 -9.82 -4.24 37.16
C GLY A 237 -10.55 -2.92 37.24
N LEU A 238 -11.73 -2.85 37.85
CA LEU A 238 -12.54 -1.64 38.04
C LEU A 238 -12.35 -0.98 39.42
N THR A 239 -11.42 -1.45 40.23
CA THR A 239 -11.14 -0.94 41.57
C THR A 239 -9.72 -0.37 41.61
N VAL A 240 -9.57 0.79 42.22
CA VAL A 240 -8.26 1.42 42.46
C VAL A 240 -7.78 1.13 43.86
N VAL A 241 -6.53 0.74 44.00
CA VAL A 241 -5.86 0.64 45.31
C VAL A 241 -5.20 1.97 45.58
N VAL A 242 -5.53 2.59 46.73
CA VAL A 242 -5.06 3.93 47.11
C VAL A 242 -4.33 3.88 48.43
N LYS A 243 -3.46 4.85 48.67
CA LYS A 243 -2.77 5.08 49.96
C LYS A 243 -2.95 6.52 50.40
N PRO A 244 -2.92 6.81 51.71
CA PRO A 244 -2.98 8.19 52.21
C PRO A 244 -1.74 8.96 51.75
N ILE A 245 -1.91 10.21 51.40
CA ILE A 245 -0.79 11.11 51.12
C ILE A 245 -0.19 11.54 52.46
N THR A 246 0.99 11.01 52.79
CA THR A 246 1.76 11.45 53.92
C THR A 246 2.43 12.79 53.57
N ILE A 247 1.89 13.90 54.00
CA ILE A 247 2.58 15.20 53.88
C ILE A 247 3.77 15.10 54.84
N LYS A 248 4.98 14.91 54.34
CA LYS A 248 6.20 15.23 55.09
C LYS A 248 6.15 16.72 55.38
N GLN A 249 5.88 17.07 56.63
CA GLN A 249 6.15 18.41 57.12
C GLN A 249 7.65 18.64 56.99
N GLU A 250 8.04 19.38 55.97
CA GLU A 250 9.39 19.92 55.87
C GLU A 250 9.53 20.93 57.02
N ASN A 251 10.26 20.53 58.07
CA ASN A 251 10.60 21.39 59.21
C ASN A 251 11.31 22.63 58.67
N GLN A 252 10.61 23.75 58.67
CA GLN A 252 11.24 25.05 58.74
C GLN A 252 11.87 25.22 60.13
N ASN A 253 13.16 24.90 60.23
CA ASN A 253 14.04 25.36 61.29
C ASN A 253 15.38 25.71 60.68
N GLY A 254 15.74 27.01 60.70
CA GLY A 254 17.07 27.53 60.44
C GLY A 254 17.07 28.82 59.68
#